data_6d4d418ad3f521e6f8693186febe5524
#
_entry.id   6d4d418ad3f521e6f8693186febe5524
#
_cell.length_a   1.000
_cell.length_b   1.000
_cell.length_c   1.000
_cell.angle_alpha   90.00
_cell.angle_beta   90.00
_cell.angle_gamma   90.00
#
_symmetry.space_group_name_H-M   'P 1'
#
loop_
_entity.id
_entity.type
_entity.pdbx_description
1 polymer ?
#
loop_
_entity_poly.entity_id
_entity_poly.type
_entity_poly.pdbx_seq_one_letter_code
_entity_poly.pdbx_strand_id
1 'polypeptide(L)'
;SKKRKECIIVLNIILECLLKWFAPIFVFTTEEIYKLINKKEESIHQLNFASIPDLWKNVNLDNKWKDLYRVKQIANIAIEEKRTSKEIGSSLEANIEIYLNKKTYDLLNGLDLSEYFITSKAVRKINEDQKEDIIVKVKKAVGSKCNRCWKILDSKCERCLKVTKDLSN
;
A
#
# COMPACT_ATOMS: atom_id res chain seq x y z
N SER A 1 9.37 -11.14 10.43
CA SER A 1 8.08 -11.79 10.10
C SER A 1 8.09 -12.32 8.66
N LYS A 2 7.25 -13.31 8.34
CA LYS A 2 7.10 -13.88 6.99
C LYS A 2 6.75 -12.80 5.96
N LYS A 3 5.75 -11.96 6.22
CA LYS A 3 5.35 -10.83 5.37
C LYS A 3 6.51 -9.89 5.02
N ARG A 4 7.42 -9.60 5.96
CA ARG A 4 8.58 -8.76 5.69
C ARG A 4 9.54 -9.42 4.70
N LYS A 5 9.80 -10.73 4.84
CA LYS A 5 10.68 -11.45 3.91
C LYS A 5 10.08 -11.47 2.50
N GLU A 6 8.79 -11.76 2.38
CA GLU A 6 8.07 -11.74 1.10
C GLU A 6 8.13 -10.35 0.44
N CYS A 7 7.88 -9.28 1.22
CA CYS A 7 7.99 -7.91 0.72
C CYS A 7 9.40 -7.57 0.22
N ILE A 8 10.44 -7.95 0.96
CA ILE A 8 11.84 -7.71 0.56
C ILE A 8 12.17 -8.46 -0.74
N ILE A 9 11.71 -9.70 -0.91
CA ILE A 9 11.92 -10.47 -2.14
C ILE A 9 11.29 -9.73 -3.33
N VAL A 10 10.03 -9.30 -3.21
CA VAL A 10 9.34 -8.56 -4.27
C VAL A 10 10.06 -7.23 -4.59
N LEU A 11 10.49 -6.49 -3.57
CA LEU A 11 11.24 -5.24 -3.76
C LEU A 11 12.56 -5.46 -4.49
N ASN A 12 13.29 -6.54 -4.18
CA ASN A 12 14.54 -6.87 -4.87
C ASN A 12 14.30 -7.21 -6.34
N ILE A 13 13.23 -7.95 -6.65
CA ILE A 13 12.85 -8.25 -8.04
C ILE A 13 12.51 -6.97 -8.80
N ILE A 14 11.71 -6.09 -8.19
CA ILE A 14 11.35 -4.80 -8.79
C ILE A 14 12.60 -3.95 -9.02
N LEU A 15 13.50 -3.88 -8.04
CA LEU A 15 14.75 -3.14 -8.15
C LEU A 15 15.61 -3.66 -9.30
N GLU A 16 15.77 -4.97 -9.43
CA GLU A 16 16.50 -5.59 -10.54
C GLU A 16 15.89 -5.22 -11.90
N CYS A 17 14.57 -5.31 -12.03
CA CYS A 17 13.87 -4.90 -13.25
C CYS A 17 14.10 -3.42 -13.57
N LEU A 18 13.93 -2.53 -12.59
CA LEU A 18 14.13 -1.10 -12.78
C LEU A 18 15.55 -0.77 -13.18
N LEU A 19 16.55 -1.34 -12.52
CA LEU A 19 17.95 -1.08 -12.86
C LEU A 19 18.26 -1.48 -14.30
N LYS A 20 17.80 -2.66 -14.75
CA LYS A 20 18.02 -3.14 -16.11
C LYS A 20 17.23 -2.32 -17.15
N TRP A 21 16.01 -1.91 -16.86
CA TRP A 21 15.19 -1.13 -17.79
C TRP A 21 15.69 0.32 -17.94
N PHE A 22 16.19 0.90 -16.85
CA PHE A 22 16.67 2.28 -16.86
C PHE A 22 18.17 2.41 -17.18
N ALA A 23 18.91 1.30 -17.28
CA ALA A 23 20.33 1.33 -17.62
C ALA A 23 20.66 2.15 -18.87
N PRO A 24 19.90 2.07 -19.98
CA PRO A 24 20.16 2.90 -21.16
C PRO A 24 19.91 4.40 -20.98
N ILE A 25 19.14 4.79 -19.96
CA ILE A 25 18.72 6.18 -19.72
C ILE A 25 19.58 6.80 -18.60
N PHE A 26 19.72 6.11 -17.47
CA PHE A 26 20.45 6.55 -16.30
C PHE A 26 21.76 5.76 -16.14
N VAL A 27 22.61 5.86 -17.18
CA VAL A 27 23.81 5.03 -17.36
C VAL A 27 24.66 4.94 -16.10
N PHE A 28 25.05 6.07 -15.51
CA PHE A 28 25.93 6.10 -14.34
C PHE A 28 25.22 5.70 -13.05
N THR A 29 23.99 6.20 -12.85
CA THR A 29 23.23 5.96 -11.62
C THR A 29 22.87 4.47 -11.46
N THR A 30 22.46 3.82 -12.56
CA THR A 30 22.11 2.40 -12.50
C THR A 30 23.33 1.52 -12.29
N GLU A 31 24.47 1.87 -12.89
CA GLU A 31 25.74 1.18 -12.69
C GLU A 31 26.23 1.31 -11.24
N GLU A 32 26.17 2.51 -10.68
CA GLU A 32 26.56 2.77 -9.29
C GLU A 32 25.72 1.95 -8.32
N ILE A 33 24.36 2.02 -8.45
CA ILE A 33 23.46 1.25 -7.59
C ILE A 33 23.68 -0.24 -7.77
N TYR A 34 23.86 -0.71 -9.01
CA TYR A 34 24.11 -2.12 -9.28
C TYR A 34 25.38 -2.63 -8.59
N LYS A 35 26.48 -1.88 -8.65
CA LYS A 35 27.74 -2.23 -7.98
C LYS A 35 27.69 -2.19 -6.46
N LEU A 36 26.88 -1.28 -5.89
CA LEU A 36 26.65 -1.25 -4.44
C LEU A 36 25.95 -2.51 -3.92
N ILE A 37 25.02 -3.05 -4.72
CA ILE A 37 24.21 -4.22 -4.34
C ILE A 37 24.96 -5.53 -4.68
N ASN A 38 25.54 -5.58 -5.89
CA ASN A 38 26.23 -6.74 -6.42
C ASN A 38 27.73 -6.47 -6.41
N LYS A 39 28.45 -7.16 -5.53
CA LYS A 39 29.91 -7.08 -5.43
C LYS A 39 30.63 -7.76 -6.62
N LYS A 40 30.00 -7.83 -7.79
CA LYS A 40 30.54 -8.42 -9.02
C LYS A 40 31.21 -7.33 -9.85
N GLU A 41 32.25 -7.70 -10.59
CA GLU A 41 32.93 -6.78 -11.52
C GLU A 41 32.13 -6.51 -12.79
N GLU A 42 31.14 -7.38 -13.09
CA GLU A 42 30.27 -7.27 -14.26
C GLU A 42 29.43 -5.98 -14.23
N SER A 43 29.37 -5.29 -15.37
CA SER A 43 28.55 -4.08 -15.50
C SER A 43 27.08 -4.42 -15.77
N ILE A 44 26.15 -3.61 -15.24
CA ILE A 44 24.72 -3.76 -15.53
C ILE A 44 24.43 -3.66 -17.04
N HIS A 45 25.24 -2.92 -17.78
CA HIS A 45 25.08 -2.71 -19.23
C HIS A 45 25.42 -3.96 -20.06
N GLN A 46 26.04 -4.97 -19.44
CA GLN A 46 26.33 -6.26 -20.06
C GLN A 46 25.23 -7.30 -19.80
N LEU A 47 24.25 -6.96 -18.98
CA LEU A 47 23.18 -7.87 -18.60
C LEU A 47 21.98 -7.80 -19.55
N ASN A 48 21.33 -8.94 -19.75
CA ASN A 48 20.04 -8.97 -20.43
C ASN A 48 18.92 -8.38 -19.56
N PHE A 49 17.85 -7.90 -20.20
CA PHE A 49 16.64 -7.49 -19.50
C PHE A 49 16.12 -8.60 -18.59
N ALA A 50 15.45 -8.18 -17.50
CA ALA A 50 14.88 -9.12 -16.56
C ALA A 50 13.79 -9.97 -17.25
N SER A 51 13.93 -11.30 -17.14
CA SER A 51 12.89 -12.23 -17.60
C SER A 51 11.85 -12.40 -16.50
N ILE A 52 10.61 -12.09 -16.80
CA ILE A 52 9.48 -12.27 -15.87
C ILE A 52 8.79 -13.59 -16.22
N PRO A 53 8.76 -14.56 -15.29
CA PRO A 53 8.12 -15.85 -15.56
C PRO A 53 6.64 -15.70 -15.91
N ASP A 54 6.17 -16.37 -16.97
CA ASP A 54 4.75 -16.36 -17.35
C ASP A 54 3.82 -16.88 -16.26
N LEU A 55 4.32 -17.77 -15.40
CA LEU A 55 3.63 -18.28 -14.21
C LEU A 55 3.15 -17.17 -13.25
N TRP A 56 3.77 -16.00 -13.27
CA TRP A 56 3.38 -14.86 -12.42
C TRP A 56 2.20 -14.07 -13.00
N LYS A 57 1.83 -14.30 -14.24
CA LYS A 57 0.63 -13.71 -14.86
C LYS A 57 -0.63 -14.37 -14.28
N ASN A 58 -1.41 -13.61 -13.55
CA ASN A 58 -2.64 -14.07 -12.94
C ASN A 58 -3.80 -13.10 -13.26
N VAL A 59 -4.56 -13.42 -14.31
CA VAL A 59 -5.66 -12.58 -14.80
C VAL A 59 -6.74 -12.38 -13.73
N ASN A 60 -7.05 -13.40 -12.95
CA ASN A 60 -8.08 -13.30 -11.90
C ASN A 60 -7.62 -12.34 -10.79
N LEU A 61 -6.36 -12.41 -10.41
CA LEU A 61 -5.77 -11.50 -9.44
C LEU A 61 -5.71 -10.06 -9.98
N ASP A 62 -5.34 -9.88 -11.25
CA ASP A 62 -5.32 -8.57 -11.92
C ASP A 62 -6.71 -7.92 -11.92
N ASN A 63 -7.74 -8.66 -12.31
CA ASN A 63 -9.12 -8.16 -12.30
C ASN A 63 -9.58 -7.80 -10.87
N LYS A 64 -9.25 -8.65 -9.88
CA LYS A 64 -9.52 -8.33 -8.47
C LYS A 64 -8.86 -7.01 -8.06
N TRP A 65 -7.61 -6.80 -8.42
CA TRP A 65 -6.88 -5.58 -8.07
C TRP A 65 -7.39 -4.34 -8.79
N LYS A 66 -7.90 -4.46 -10.03
CA LYS A 66 -8.58 -3.35 -10.74
C LYS A 66 -9.81 -2.86 -9.97
N ASP A 67 -10.65 -3.77 -9.51
CA ASP A 67 -11.82 -3.42 -8.70
C ASP A 67 -11.42 -2.79 -7.35
N LEU A 68 -10.44 -3.36 -6.67
CA LEU A 68 -9.90 -2.80 -5.42
C LEU A 68 -9.31 -1.41 -5.62
N TYR A 69 -8.58 -1.20 -6.71
CA TYR A 69 -7.99 0.10 -7.04
C TYR A 69 -9.05 1.18 -7.26
N ARG A 70 -10.16 0.83 -7.94
CA ARG A 70 -11.31 1.73 -8.09
C ARG A 70 -11.87 2.19 -6.74
N VAL A 71 -12.04 1.26 -5.79
CA VAL A 71 -12.49 1.61 -4.42
C VAL A 71 -11.48 2.56 -3.76
N LYS A 72 -10.19 2.28 -3.91
CA LYS A 72 -9.11 3.12 -3.35
C LYS A 72 -9.10 4.53 -3.94
N GLN A 73 -9.30 4.66 -5.26
CA GLN A 73 -9.37 5.97 -5.92
C GLN A 73 -10.53 6.82 -5.34
N ILE A 74 -11.73 6.25 -5.20
CA ILE A 74 -12.89 6.96 -4.64
C ILE A 74 -12.62 7.35 -3.19
N ALA A 75 -12.03 6.47 -2.39
CA ALA A 75 -11.66 6.79 -1.02
C ALA A 75 -10.60 7.91 -0.95
N ASN A 76 -9.62 7.90 -1.84
CA ASN A 76 -8.60 8.95 -1.90
C ASN A 76 -9.21 10.31 -2.26
N ILE A 77 -10.16 10.37 -3.19
CA ILE A 77 -10.86 11.61 -3.55
C ILE A 77 -11.57 12.17 -2.32
N ALA A 78 -12.34 11.35 -1.61
CA ALA A 78 -13.06 11.79 -0.40
C ALA A 78 -12.10 12.26 0.72
N ILE A 79 -10.94 11.61 0.87
CA ILE A 79 -9.90 12.03 1.82
C ILE A 79 -9.28 13.37 1.40
N GLU A 80 -8.98 13.57 0.10
CA GLU A 80 -8.41 14.82 -0.41
C GLU A 80 -9.38 16.00 -0.28
N GLU A 81 -10.68 15.80 -0.42
CA GLU A 81 -11.69 16.83 -0.13
C GLU A 81 -11.57 17.32 1.33
N LYS A 82 -11.40 16.39 2.28
CA LYS A 82 -11.22 16.75 3.70
C LYS A 82 -9.86 17.38 3.99
N ARG A 83 -8.83 17.06 3.22
CA ARG A 83 -7.52 17.73 3.31
C ARG A 83 -7.59 19.15 2.76
N THR A 84 -8.27 19.34 1.63
CA THR A 84 -8.45 20.65 1.00
C THR A 84 -9.26 21.58 1.89
N SER A 85 -10.30 21.09 2.57
CA SER A 85 -11.06 21.84 3.58
C SER A 85 -10.31 22.07 4.90
N LYS A 86 -9.07 21.57 5.02
CA LYS A 86 -8.23 21.64 6.23
C LYS A 86 -8.84 20.99 7.48
N GLU A 87 -9.81 20.10 7.33
CA GLU A 87 -10.36 19.32 8.44
C GLU A 87 -9.36 18.27 8.95
N ILE A 88 -8.52 17.73 8.05
CA ILE A 88 -7.43 16.81 8.33
C ILE A 88 -6.15 17.27 7.64
N GLY A 89 -4.99 16.99 8.24
CA GLY A 89 -3.69 17.31 7.66
C GLY A 89 -3.10 16.15 6.84
N SER A 90 -3.44 14.92 7.18
CA SER A 90 -2.97 13.71 6.50
C SER A 90 -4.05 12.63 6.46
N SER A 91 -3.92 11.66 5.55
CA SER A 91 -4.81 10.50 5.48
C SER A 91 -4.83 9.68 6.79
N LEU A 92 -3.71 9.67 7.54
CA LEU A 92 -3.62 9.02 8.85
C LEU A 92 -4.42 9.72 9.95
N GLU A 93 -4.94 10.93 9.69
CA GLU A 93 -5.86 11.62 10.58
C GLU A 93 -7.33 11.34 10.24
N ALA A 94 -7.58 10.48 9.25
CA ALA A 94 -8.92 10.10 8.83
C ALA A 94 -9.37 8.76 9.41
N ASN A 95 -10.65 8.70 9.77
CA ASN A 95 -11.43 7.48 9.91
C ASN A 95 -12.42 7.43 8.74
N ILE A 96 -12.46 6.32 8.01
CA ILE A 96 -13.33 6.18 6.85
C ILE A 96 -14.35 5.05 7.04
N GLU A 97 -15.56 5.30 6.57
CA GLU A 97 -16.62 4.31 6.41
C GLU A 97 -16.92 4.17 4.92
N ILE A 98 -16.81 2.96 4.40
CA ILE A 98 -16.97 2.66 2.98
C ILE A 98 -18.22 1.82 2.82
N TYR A 99 -19.21 2.34 2.10
CA TYR A 99 -20.46 1.67 1.79
C TYR A 99 -20.35 1.08 0.38
N LEU A 100 -20.59 -0.21 0.25
CA LEU A 100 -20.29 -1.00 -0.93
C LEU A 100 -21.45 -1.93 -1.27
N ASN A 101 -21.64 -2.24 -2.56
CA ASN A 101 -22.46 -3.36 -2.95
C ASN A 101 -21.85 -4.69 -2.45
N LYS A 102 -22.64 -5.74 -2.37
CA LYS A 102 -22.25 -7.05 -1.82
C LYS A 102 -21.00 -7.61 -2.49
N LYS A 103 -20.92 -7.53 -3.84
CA LYS A 103 -19.79 -8.06 -4.62
C LYS A 103 -18.48 -7.38 -4.20
N THR A 104 -18.45 -6.06 -4.18
CA THR A 104 -17.24 -5.27 -3.81
C THR A 104 -16.90 -5.41 -2.33
N TYR A 105 -17.93 -5.52 -1.48
CA TYR A 105 -17.74 -5.78 -0.04
C TYR A 105 -16.98 -7.09 0.18
N ASP A 106 -17.32 -8.15 -0.54
CA ASP A 106 -16.68 -9.47 -0.41
C ASP A 106 -15.25 -9.48 -0.98
N LEU A 107 -14.94 -8.66 -1.99
CA LEU A 107 -13.58 -8.51 -2.52
C LEU A 107 -12.57 -7.99 -1.48
N LEU A 108 -13.03 -7.19 -0.53
CA LEU A 108 -12.21 -6.63 0.56
C LEU A 108 -11.97 -7.63 1.71
N ASN A 109 -12.50 -8.86 1.62
CA ASN A 109 -12.27 -9.89 2.64
C ASN A 109 -10.78 -10.21 2.78
N GLY A 110 -10.31 -10.29 4.03
CA GLY A 110 -8.93 -10.63 4.35
C GLY A 110 -7.92 -9.47 4.23
N LEU A 111 -8.35 -8.27 3.83
CA LEU A 111 -7.49 -7.08 3.80
C LEU A 111 -7.58 -6.31 5.12
N ASP A 112 -6.43 -5.83 5.61
CA ASP A 112 -6.41 -4.77 6.62
C ASP A 112 -6.78 -3.44 5.93
N LEU A 113 -8.03 -3.03 6.08
CA LEU A 113 -8.56 -1.85 5.41
C LEU A 113 -7.84 -0.57 5.83
N SER A 114 -7.45 -0.46 7.09
CA SER A 114 -6.75 0.72 7.58
C SER A 114 -5.33 0.82 7.02
N GLU A 115 -4.70 -0.31 6.73
CA GLU A 115 -3.40 -0.37 6.05
C GLU A 115 -3.57 -0.10 4.54
N TYR A 116 -4.59 -0.69 3.91
CA TYR A 116 -4.85 -0.53 2.49
C TYR A 116 -5.18 0.91 2.09
N PHE A 117 -6.00 1.62 2.87
CA PHE A 117 -6.38 3.01 2.63
C PHE A 117 -5.43 4.03 3.29
N ILE A 118 -4.45 3.57 4.07
CA ILE A 118 -3.48 4.43 4.80
C ILE A 118 -4.22 5.41 5.71
N THR A 119 -5.15 4.90 6.52
CA THR A 119 -5.98 5.67 7.45
C THR A 119 -5.82 5.16 8.88
N SER A 120 -6.26 5.94 9.88
CA SER A 120 -6.26 5.45 11.27
C SER A 120 -7.23 4.31 11.46
N LYS A 121 -8.43 4.43 10.89
CA LYS A 121 -9.47 3.39 10.91
C LYS A 121 -10.20 3.37 9.58
N ALA A 122 -10.51 2.17 9.10
CA ALA A 122 -11.36 1.97 7.93
C ALA A 122 -12.35 0.85 8.22
N VAL A 123 -13.62 1.10 7.95
CA VAL A 123 -14.71 0.13 8.13
C VAL A 123 -15.50 0.03 6.83
N ARG A 124 -15.82 -1.19 6.42
CA ARG A 124 -16.71 -1.43 5.28
C ARG A 124 -18.11 -1.78 5.76
N LYS A 125 -19.10 -1.31 5.04
CA LYS A 125 -20.52 -1.55 5.26
C LYS A 125 -21.20 -1.92 3.95
N ILE A 126 -22.26 -2.71 4.01
CA ILE A 126 -23.07 -2.99 2.83
C ILE A 126 -23.95 -1.76 2.59
N ASN A 127 -23.99 -1.30 1.33
CA ASN A 127 -24.93 -0.27 0.90
C ASN A 127 -26.24 -0.94 0.50
N GLU A 128 -27.30 -0.66 1.25
CA GLU A 128 -28.66 -1.16 0.98
C GLU A 128 -29.34 -0.31 -0.11
N ASP A 129 -28.98 0.96 -0.23
CA ASP A 129 -29.44 1.87 -1.28
C ASP A 129 -28.61 1.67 -2.55
N GLN A 130 -29.13 0.91 -3.50
CA GLN A 130 -28.44 0.51 -4.75
C GLN A 130 -28.18 1.65 -5.74
N LYS A 131 -28.36 2.93 -5.37
CA LYS A 131 -28.20 4.07 -6.27
C LYS A 131 -26.75 4.42 -6.59
N GLU A 132 -25.83 4.18 -5.66
CA GLU A 132 -24.40 4.42 -5.86
C GLU A 132 -23.60 3.18 -5.50
N ASP A 133 -22.69 2.79 -6.38
CA ASP A 133 -21.87 1.57 -6.20
C ASP A 133 -20.94 1.67 -4.99
N ILE A 134 -20.38 2.86 -4.72
CA ILE A 134 -19.38 3.09 -3.68
C ILE A 134 -19.58 4.48 -3.07
N ILE A 135 -19.84 4.53 -1.77
CA ILE A 135 -19.93 5.77 -0.99
C ILE A 135 -18.85 5.75 0.10
N VAL A 136 -18.08 6.83 0.22
CA VAL A 136 -17.06 6.97 1.25
C VAL A 136 -17.37 8.16 2.14
N LYS A 137 -17.52 7.90 3.44
CA LYS A 137 -17.67 8.92 4.47
C LYS A 137 -16.36 9.05 5.24
N VAL A 138 -15.82 10.27 5.27
CA VAL A 138 -14.56 10.58 5.95
C VAL A 138 -14.85 11.44 7.17
N LYS A 139 -14.29 11.05 8.32
CA LYS A 139 -14.34 11.80 9.58
C LYS A 139 -12.92 11.98 10.11
N LYS A 140 -12.66 13.07 10.80
CA LYS A 140 -11.42 13.26 11.54
C LYS A 140 -11.31 12.18 12.63
N ALA A 141 -10.15 11.54 12.72
CA ALA A 141 -9.89 10.57 13.78
C ALA A 141 -9.76 11.28 15.13
N VAL A 142 -10.33 10.68 16.16
CA VAL A 142 -10.26 11.15 17.55
C VAL A 142 -9.33 10.23 18.31
N GLY A 143 -8.58 10.78 19.28
CA GLY A 143 -7.64 10.02 20.10
C GLY A 143 -6.23 10.60 20.09
N SER A 144 -5.23 9.79 20.49
CA SER A 144 -3.83 10.18 20.54
C SER A 144 -3.02 9.60 19.38
N LYS A 145 -2.10 10.42 18.85
CA LYS A 145 -1.21 10.04 17.77
C LYS A 145 -0.15 9.06 18.25
N CYS A 146 -0.02 7.92 17.61
CA CYS A 146 1.06 6.99 17.87
C CYS A 146 2.39 7.56 17.32
N ASN A 147 3.41 7.70 18.17
CA ASN A 147 4.71 8.27 17.79
C ASN A 147 5.46 7.46 16.71
N ARG A 148 5.10 6.19 16.52
CA ARG A 148 5.79 5.32 15.55
C ARG A 148 5.07 5.19 14.22
N CYS A 149 3.78 4.88 14.19
CA CYS A 149 3.03 4.68 12.95
C CYS A 149 2.13 5.85 12.58
N TRP A 150 2.02 6.86 13.43
CA TRP A 150 1.28 8.11 13.29
C TRP A 150 -0.24 7.98 13.16
N LYS A 151 -0.78 6.78 13.28
CA LYS A 151 -2.24 6.59 13.39
C LYS A 151 -2.76 7.25 14.66
N ILE A 152 -3.96 7.82 14.58
CA ILE A 152 -4.68 8.37 15.73
C ILE A 152 -5.62 7.29 16.26
N LEU A 153 -5.48 6.91 17.53
CA LEU A 153 -6.18 5.80 18.15
C LEU A 153 -6.69 6.20 19.52
N ASP A 154 -7.81 5.62 19.94
CA ASP A 154 -8.41 5.85 21.26
C ASP A 154 -7.57 5.22 22.39
N SER A 155 -6.74 4.23 22.06
CA SER A 155 -5.87 3.50 22.98
C SER A 155 -4.43 3.41 22.44
N LYS A 156 -3.52 2.85 23.26
CA LYS A 156 -2.14 2.57 22.81
C LYS A 156 -2.13 1.64 21.61
N CYS A 157 -1.26 1.94 20.64
CA CYS A 157 -1.14 1.17 19.40
C CYS A 157 -0.54 -0.22 19.65
N GLU A 158 -1.39 -1.24 19.82
CA GLU A 158 -0.98 -2.62 20.10
C GLU A 158 0.02 -3.18 19.07
N ARG A 159 -0.21 -2.87 17.77
CA ARG A 159 0.72 -3.26 16.70
C ARG A 159 2.13 -2.73 16.95
N CYS A 160 2.25 -1.46 17.28
CA CYS A 160 3.56 -0.84 17.53
C CYS A 160 4.19 -1.31 18.81
N LEU A 161 3.42 -1.50 19.88
CA LEU A 161 3.90 -2.05 21.13
C LEU A 161 4.44 -3.48 20.95
N LYS A 162 3.74 -4.33 20.21
CA LYS A 162 4.19 -5.71 19.94
C LYS A 162 5.52 -5.71 19.19
N VAL A 163 5.64 -4.91 18.11
CA VAL A 163 6.87 -4.86 17.31
C VAL A 163 8.05 -4.27 18.09
N THR A 164 7.83 -3.30 18.99
CA THR A 164 8.91 -2.73 19.78
C THR A 164 9.38 -3.67 20.87
N LYS A 165 8.51 -4.47 21.48
CA LYS A 165 8.90 -5.51 22.43
C LYS A 165 9.80 -6.57 21.79
N ASP A 166 9.51 -6.96 20.54
CA ASP A 166 10.32 -7.93 19.78
C ASP A 166 11.71 -7.38 19.39
N LEU A 167 11.92 -6.06 19.46
CA LEU A 167 13.21 -5.41 19.16
C LEU A 167 14.07 -5.15 20.41
N SER A 168 13.48 -5.30 21.60
CA SER A 168 14.14 -5.05 22.89
C SER A 168 14.74 -6.33 23.51
N ASN A 169 14.57 -7.47 22.84
CA ASN A 169 15.16 -8.76 23.11
C ASN A 169 16.16 -9.10 22.00
#